data_8baac1b5d4d358248f6bf9c395af5be5
#
_entry.id   8baac1b5d4d358248f6bf9c395af5be5
#
_cell.length_a   1.000
_cell.length_b   1.000
_cell.length_c   1.000
_cell.angle_alpha   90.00
_cell.angle_beta   90.00
_cell.angle_gamma   90.00
#
_symmetry.space_group_name_H-M   'P 1'
#
loop_
_entity.id
_entity.type
_entity.pdbx_description
1 polymer ?
#
loop_
_entity_poly.entity_id
_entity_poly.type
_entity_poly.pdbx_seq_one_letter_code
_entity_poly.pdbx_strand_id
1 'polypeptide(L)'
;MLSRRSPRRVTRAWSLLATIIVMAVDFGMKLGFPSDSLIVALLMVQFIGFPAAIVFGWLGDRFGTKRAIYVALAVYAGVTLWAYQLHSVTQFYLMAAAIGCVQGGIQSLSRSYYARLIPADKAGEFFGFYNMMGKFAAVLGPTVVGLTAQLSGSPRVAILSLLAFFIVGAVLLARVRDPLRESAATRS
;
A
#
# COMPACT_ATOMS: atom_id res chain seq x y z
N MET A 1 27.11 -4.51 13.22
CA MET A 1 26.23 -3.55 13.95
C MET A 1 25.17 -3.04 12.96
N LEU A 2 24.12 -3.85 12.70
CA LEU A 2 23.06 -3.53 11.73
C LEU A 2 22.23 -2.35 12.26
N SER A 3 22.16 -1.29 11.48
CA SER A 3 21.48 -0.05 11.82
C SER A 3 20.03 -0.31 12.25
N ARG A 4 19.70 -0.11 13.53
CA ARG A 4 18.36 -0.22 14.14
C ARG A 4 17.28 0.67 13.49
N ARG A 5 17.64 1.47 12.48
CA ARG A 5 16.71 2.44 11.82
C ARG A 5 15.98 1.88 10.60
N SER A 6 16.42 0.78 10.03
CA SER A 6 15.89 0.20 8.78
C SER A 6 14.47 -0.40 8.93
N PRO A 7 14.16 -1.25 9.93
CA PRO A 7 12.84 -1.88 10.05
C PRO A 7 11.69 -0.87 10.22
N ARG A 8 11.90 0.18 11.01
CA ARG A 8 10.86 1.22 11.28
C ARG A 8 10.42 2.00 10.04
N ARG A 9 11.29 2.12 9.02
CA ARG A 9 10.97 2.83 7.78
C ARG A 9 10.10 2.01 6.85
N VAL A 10 10.35 0.70 6.75
CA VAL A 10 9.51 -0.23 5.97
C VAL A 10 8.11 -0.31 6.56
N THR A 11 8.00 -0.39 7.89
CA THR A 11 6.72 -0.41 8.59
C THR A 11 5.89 0.83 8.30
N ARG A 12 6.49 2.03 8.30
CA ARG A 12 5.78 3.28 7.98
C ARG A 12 5.31 3.32 6.53
N ALA A 13 6.13 2.87 5.58
CA ALA A 13 5.72 2.81 4.17
C ALA A 13 4.50 1.91 3.97
N TRP A 14 4.48 0.74 4.61
CA TRP A 14 3.36 -0.20 4.58
C TRP A 14 2.08 0.39 5.19
N SER A 15 2.19 1.04 6.32
CA SER A 15 1.05 1.61 7.03
C SER A 15 0.24 2.59 6.18
N LEU A 16 0.94 3.37 5.33
CA LEU A 16 0.32 4.34 4.44
C LEU A 16 -0.51 3.70 3.32
N LEU A 17 -0.20 2.46 2.96
CA LEU A 17 -0.89 1.74 1.89
C LEU A 17 -2.19 1.06 2.34
N ALA A 18 -2.30 0.69 3.62
CA ALA A 18 -3.50 0.05 4.18
C ALA A 18 -4.74 0.97 4.17
N THR A 19 -4.54 2.27 4.08
CA THR A 19 -5.59 3.30 4.06
C THR A 19 -6.47 3.25 2.81
N ILE A 20 -5.94 2.78 1.68
CA ILE A 20 -6.58 2.91 0.36
C ILE A 20 -7.93 2.21 0.29
N ILE A 21 -8.04 0.99 0.87
CA ILE A 21 -9.28 0.20 0.78
C ILE A 21 -10.42 0.89 1.50
N VAL A 22 -10.15 1.32 2.72
CA VAL A 22 -11.18 1.99 3.55
C VAL A 22 -11.63 3.26 2.86
N MET A 23 -10.70 3.99 2.24
CA MET A 23 -11.00 5.22 1.53
C MET A 23 -11.72 5.01 0.20
N ALA A 24 -11.44 3.92 -0.52
CA ALA A 24 -12.11 3.64 -1.80
C ALA A 24 -13.61 3.42 -1.63
N VAL A 25 -14.05 2.75 -0.56
CA VAL A 25 -15.47 2.53 -0.27
C VAL A 25 -16.16 3.85 0.11
N ASP A 26 -15.56 4.63 1.02
CA ASP A 26 -16.10 5.94 1.41
C ASP A 26 -16.19 6.90 0.21
N PHE A 27 -15.17 6.87 -0.65
CA PHE A 27 -15.17 7.65 -1.89
C PHE A 27 -16.28 7.23 -2.85
N GLY A 28 -16.49 5.92 -3.05
CA GLY A 28 -17.59 5.40 -3.87
C GLY A 28 -18.97 5.81 -3.35
N MET A 29 -19.19 5.77 -2.04
CA MET A 29 -20.41 6.25 -1.40
C MET A 29 -20.64 7.74 -1.65
N LYS A 30 -19.60 8.56 -1.52
CA LYS A 30 -19.66 10.01 -1.76
C LYS A 30 -19.90 10.38 -3.22
N LEU A 31 -19.58 9.49 -4.15
CA LEU A 31 -19.92 9.62 -5.58
C LEU A 31 -21.36 9.16 -5.90
N GLY A 32 -22.10 8.64 -4.92
CA GLY A 32 -23.48 8.18 -5.08
C GLY A 32 -23.61 6.79 -5.70
N PHE A 33 -22.56 5.94 -5.66
CA PHE A 33 -22.65 4.58 -6.17
C PHE A 33 -23.50 3.69 -5.25
N PRO A 34 -24.30 2.75 -5.81
CA PRO A 34 -25.11 1.82 -5.03
C PRO A 34 -24.25 0.98 -4.08
N SER A 35 -24.75 0.73 -2.87
CA SER A 35 -24.04 -0.06 -1.85
C SER A 35 -23.66 -1.47 -2.34
N ASP A 36 -24.51 -2.09 -3.15
CA ASP A 36 -24.25 -3.41 -3.73
C ASP A 36 -23.00 -3.40 -4.63
N SER A 37 -22.82 -2.32 -5.41
CA SER A 37 -21.65 -2.13 -6.25
C SER A 37 -20.36 -2.00 -5.42
N LEU A 38 -20.43 -1.37 -4.26
CA LEU A 38 -19.28 -1.24 -3.35
C LEU A 38 -18.91 -2.58 -2.72
N ILE A 39 -19.91 -3.38 -2.35
CA ILE A 39 -19.69 -4.75 -1.82
C ILE A 39 -19.05 -5.63 -2.89
N VAL A 40 -19.56 -5.60 -4.12
CA VAL A 40 -18.98 -6.36 -5.25
C VAL A 40 -17.54 -5.92 -5.50
N ALA A 41 -17.25 -4.62 -5.50
CA ALA A 41 -15.89 -4.12 -5.66
C ALA A 41 -14.94 -4.60 -4.54
N LEU A 42 -15.39 -4.61 -3.28
CA LEU A 42 -14.62 -5.16 -2.16
C LEU A 42 -14.29 -6.64 -2.35
N LEU A 43 -15.28 -7.44 -2.75
CA LEU A 43 -15.08 -8.85 -3.04
C LEU A 43 -14.08 -9.04 -4.19
N MET A 44 -14.21 -8.26 -5.27
CA MET A 44 -13.26 -8.29 -6.38
C MET A 44 -11.83 -8.00 -5.92
N VAL A 45 -11.61 -6.99 -5.09
CA VAL A 45 -10.28 -6.67 -4.53
C VAL A 45 -9.70 -7.88 -3.79
N GLN A 46 -10.50 -8.57 -2.97
CA GLN A 46 -10.04 -9.72 -2.18
C GLN A 46 -9.74 -10.93 -3.05
N PHE A 47 -10.63 -11.28 -3.99
CA PHE A 47 -10.44 -12.42 -4.88
C PHE A 47 -9.27 -12.23 -5.85
N ILE A 48 -9.09 -11.03 -6.39
CA ILE A 48 -7.97 -10.69 -7.29
C ILE A 48 -6.67 -10.57 -6.48
N GLY A 49 -6.74 -10.07 -5.26
CA GLY A 49 -5.58 -9.88 -4.39
C GLY A 49 -4.87 -11.18 -4.04
N PHE A 50 -5.59 -12.30 -3.93
CA PHE A 50 -5.00 -13.59 -3.60
C PHE A 50 -4.03 -14.10 -4.69
N PRO A 51 -4.44 -14.30 -5.96
CA PRO A 51 -3.50 -14.71 -7.01
C PRO A 51 -2.43 -13.64 -7.28
N ALA A 52 -2.77 -12.37 -7.18
CA ALA A 52 -1.80 -11.28 -7.33
C ALA A 52 -0.68 -11.36 -6.28
N ALA A 53 -0.97 -11.74 -5.04
CA ALA A 53 0.05 -11.92 -4.00
C ALA A 53 1.10 -12.98 -4.40
N ILE A 54 0.68 -14.05 -5.05
CA ILE A 54 1.57 -15.12 -5.53
C ILE A 54 2.46 -14.59 -6.67
N VAL A 55 1.85 -13.92 -7.65
CA VAL A 55 2.58 -13.36 -8.81
C VAL A 55 3.61 -12.32 -8.35
N PHE A 56 3.22 -11.42 -7.45
CA PHE A 56 4.13 -10.41 -6.91
C PHE A 56 5.22 -11.02 -6.02
N GLY A 57 4.93 -12.11 -5.29
CA GLY A 57 5.94 -12.88 -4.55
C GLY A 57 7.05 -13.36 -5.49
N TRP A 58 6.68 -14.02 -6.59
CA TRP A 58 7.61 -14.47 -7.63
C TRP A 58 8.35 -13.30 -8.29
N LEU A 59 7.65 -12.19 -8.58
CA LEU A 59 8.24 -10.99 -9.17
C LEU A 59 9.28 -10.37 -8.22
N GLY A 60 8.98 -10.34 -6.92
CA GLY A 60 9.89 -9.86 -5.88
C GLY A 60 11.16 -10.67 -5.76
N ASP A 61 11.07 -12.00 -5.91
CA ASP A 61 12.23 -12.88 -5.89
C ASP A 61 13.08 -12.72 -7.16
N ARG A 62 12.46 -12.51 -8.33
CA ARG A 62 13.16 -12.39 -9.61
C ARG A 62 13.79 -11.01 -9.86
N PHE A 63 13.09 -9.93 -9.56
CA PHE A 63 13.49 -8.54 -9.87
C PHE A 63 13.93 -7.74 -8.65
N GLY A 64 13.81 -8.32 -7.48
CA GLY A 64 14.11 -7.69 -6.19
C GLY A 64 12.89 -7.02 -5.57
N THR A 65 12.64 -7.35 -4.32
CA THR A 65 11.46 -6.94 -3.53
C THR A 65 11.27 -5.42 -3.52
N LYS A 66 12.35 -4.65 -3.40
CA LYS A 66 12.29 -3.19 -3.36
C LYS A 66 11.77 -2.59 -4.67
N ARG A 67 12.20 -3.13 -5.83
CA ARG A 67 11.71 -2.69 -7.15
C ARG A 67 10.24 -3.02 -7.34
N ALA A 68 9.82 -4.22 -6.95
CA ALA A 68 8.42 -4.63 -7.03
C ALA A 68 7.50 -3.73 -6.16
N ILE A 69 7.95 -3.29 -4.99
CA ILE A 69 7.20 -2.34 -4.16
C ILE A 69 7.09 -0.96 -4.86
N TYR A 70 8.15 -0.48 -5.54
CA TYR A 70 8.05 0.78 -6.30
C TYR A 70 7.07 0.70 -7.47
N VAL A 71 7.05 -0.42 -8.20
CA VAL A 71 6.06 -0.65 -9.27
C VAL A 71 4.65 -0.59 -8.71
N ALA A 72 4.41 -1.25 -7.59
CA ALA A 72 3.12 -1.23 -6.93
C ALA A 72 2.72 0.19 -6.45
N LEU A 73 3.65 0.96 -5.89
CA LEU A 73 3.41 2.36 -5.51
C LEU A 73 3.06 3.23 -6.72
N ALA A 74 3.75 3.03 -7.86
CA ALA A 74 3.45 3.76 -9.10
C ALA A 74 2.06 3.43 -9.63
N VAL A 75 1.64 2.15 -9.58
CA VAL A 75 0.28 1.75 -9.96
C VAL A 75 -0.76 2.38 -9.03
N TYR A 76 -0.53 2.39 -7.71
CA TYR A 76 -1.44 3.06 -6.77
C TYR A 76 -1.55 4.57 -7.04
N ALA A 77 -0.44 5.24 -7.32
CA ALA A 77 -0.46 6.65 -7.69
C ALA A 77 -1.27 6.88 -8.98
N GLY A 78 -1.07 6.04 -9.99
CA GLY A 78 -1.84 6.07 -11.23
C GLY A 78 -3.34 5.84 -11.03
N VAL A 79 -3.71 4.85 -10.22
CA VAL A 79 -5.10 4.57 -9.84
C VAL A 79 -5.72 5.75 -9.10
N THR A 80 -4.98 6.39 -8.20
CA THR A 80 -5.46 7.56 -7.46
C THR A 80 -5.69 8.76 -8.37
N LEU A 81 -4.82 8.98 -9.35
CA LEU A 81 -5.02 10.01 -10.38
C LEU A 81 -6.24 9.69 -11.26
N TRP A 82 -6.41 8.43 -11.64
CA TRP A 82 -7.59 8.01 -12.40
C TRP A 82 -8.88 8.16 -11.61
N ALA A 83 -8.85 7.91 -10.30
CA ALA A 83 -10.00 8.10 -9.41
C ALA A 83 -10.56 9.52 -9.44
N TYR A 84 -9.73 10.53 -9.73
CA TYR A 84 -10.19 11.91 -9.90
C TYR A 84 -11.20 12.08 -11.06
N GLN A 85 -11.05 11.28 -12.12
CA GLN A 85 -11.89 11.30 -13.32
C GLN A 85 -12.98 10.23 -13.32
N LEU A 86 -13.30 9.64 -12.17
CA LEU A 86 -14.24 8.55 -12.05
C LEU A 86 -15.69 9.06 -12.22
N HIS A 87 -16.45 8.46 -13.17
CA HIS A 87 -17.82 8.85 -13.47
C HIS A 87 -18.80 7.67 -13.59
N SER A 88 -18.32 6.41 -13.63
CA SER A 88 -19.19 5.25 -13.81
C SER A 88 -18.81 4.09 -12.88
N VAL A 89 -19.82 3.26 -12.56
CA VAL A 89 -19.64 2.05 -11.75
C VAL A 89 -18.68 1.06 -12.42
N THR A 90 -18.70 0.96 -13.75
CA THR A 90 -17.79 0.10 -14.50
C THR A 90 -16.34 0.53 -14.32
N GLN A 91 -16.07 1.83 -14.39
CA GLN A 91 -14.72 2.37 -14.10
C GLN A 91 -14.31 2.09 -12.64
N PHE A 92 -15.26 2.15 -11.71
CA PHE A 92 -15.02 1.81 -10.30
C PHE A 92 -14.61 0.34 -10.13
N TYR A 93 -15.25 -0.61 -10.86
CA TYR A 93 -14.85 -2.01 -10.84
C TYR A 93 -13.46 -2.24 -11.43
N LEU A 94 -13.13 -1.59 -12.54
CA LEU A 94 -11.78 -1.66 -13.13
C LEU A 94 -10.73 -1.11 -12.16
N MET A 95 -11.04 -0.02 -11.48
CA MET A 95 -10.19 0.54 -10.44
C MET A 95 -10.02 -0.43 -9.27
N ALA A 96 -11.11 -1.06 -8.81
CA ALA A 96 -11.08 -2.07 -7.76
C ALA A 96 -10.21 -3.28 -8.16
N ALA A 97 -10.31 -3.75 -9.39
CA ALA A 97 -9.46 -4.82 -9.93
C ALA A 97 -7.97 -4.42 -9.92
N ALA A 98 -7.63 -3.22 -10.38
CA ALA A 98 -6.26 -2.71 -10.36
C ALA A 98 -5.71 -2.59 -8.93
N ILE A 99 -6.52 -2.09 -7.99
CA ILE A 99 -6.17 -2.05 -6.56
C ILE A 99 -5.93 -3.47 -6.04
N GLY A 100 -6.83 -4.43 -6.33
CA GLY A 100 -6.70 -5.82 -5.91
C GLY A 100 -5.38 -6.45 -6.37
N CYS A 101 -5.03 -6.28 -7.65
CA CYS A 101 -3.77 -6.78 -8.20
C CYS A 101 -2.54 -6.29 -7.43
N VAL A 102 -2.51 -5.02 -7.08
CA VAL A 102 -1.32 -4.43 -6.44
C VAL A 102 -1.31 -4.65 -4.94
N GLN A 103 -2.49 -4.64 -4.30
CA GLN A 103 -2.62 -4.74 -2.86
C GLN A 103 -2.14 -6.07 -2.30
N GLY A 104 -2.57 -7.19 -2.89
CA GLY A 104 -2.11 -8.52 -2.47
C GLY A 104 -0.59 -8.62 -2.59
N GLY A 105 -0.04 -8.12 -3.69
CA GLY A 105 1.40 -8.08 -3.95
C GLY A 105 2.17 -7.25 -2.93
N ILE A 106 1.76 -6.02 -2.69
CA ILE A 106 2.42 -5.13 -1.72
C ILE A 106 2.39 -5.71 -0.31
N GLN A 107 1.26 -6.32 0.08
CA GLN A 107 1.12 -6.93 1.40
C GLN A 107 2.11 -8.07 1.60
N SER A 108 2.20 -8.99 0.65
CA SER A 108 3.10 -10.14 0.74
C SER A 108 4.58 -9.70 0.69
N LEU A 109 4.93 -8.82 -0.25
CA LEU A 109 6.29 -8.31 -0.41
C LEU A 109 6.78 -7.51 0.80
N SER A 110 5.94 -6.63 1.34
CA SER A 110 6.31 -5.80 2.49
C SER A 110 6.56 -6.64 3.74
N ARG A 111 5.74 -7.68 3.97
CA ARG A 111 5.94 -8.62 5.08
C ARG A 111 7.20 -9.46 4.90
N SER A 112 7.42 -10.00 3.70
CA SER A 112 8.63 -10.75 3.36
C SER A 112 9.88 -9.90 3.50
N TYR A 113 9.86 -8.67 2.98
CA TYR A 113 10.98 -7.74 3.09
C TYR A 113 11.27 -7.36 4.54
N TYR A 114 10.22 -7.13 5.33
CA TYR A 114 10.35 -6.84 6.76
C TYR A 114 10.94 -8.01 7.53
N ALA A 115 10.48 -9.25 7.26
CA ALA A 115 11.00 -10.47 7.87
C ALA A 115 12.53 -10.64 7.64
N ARG A 116 13.03 -10.24 6.48
CA ARG A 116 14.47 -10.30 6.15
C ARG A 116 15.32 -9.24 6.87
N LEU A 117 14.69 -8.20 7.44
CA LEU A 117 15.36 -7.10 8.12
C LEU A 117 15.42 -7.24 9.64
N ILE A 118 14.69 -8.19 10.21
CA ILE A 118 14.56 -8.38 11.65
C ILE A 118 15.36 -9.61 12.11
N PRO A 119 15.95 -9.59 13.32
CA PRO A 119 16.56 -10.75 13.94
C PRO A 119 15.52 -11.83 14.23
N ALA A 120 15.85 -13.10 13.96
CA ALA A 120 14.90 -14.21 14.12
C ALA A 120 14.48 -14.42 15.60
N ASP A 121 15.35 -14.14 16.54
CA ASP A 121 15.13 -14.24 17.99
C ASP A 121 14.11 -13.24 18.53
N LYS A 122 13.86 -12.12 17.80
CA LYS A 122 12.93 -11.04 18.18
C LYS A 122 11.80 -10.84 17.22
N ALA A 123 11.53 -11.82 16.35
CA ALA A 123 10.52 -11.70 15.29
C ALA A 123 9.13 -11.32 15.84
N GLY A 124 8.71 -11.89 16.97
CA GLY A 124 7.40 -11.59 17.58
C GLY A 124 7.23 -10.13 17.98
N GLU A 125 8.23 -9.53 18.64
CA GLU A 125 8.20 -8.12 19.06
C GLU A 125 8.14 -7.17 17.85
N PHE A 126 8.97 -7.45 16.83
CA PHE A 126 9.03 -6.61 15.64
C PHE A 126 7.76 -6.71 14.80
N PHE A 127 7.17 -7.91 14.64
CA PHE A 127 5.89 -8.06 13.96
C PHE A 127 4.72 -7.46 14.76
N GLY A 128 4.76 -7.52 16.10
CA GLY A 128 3.82 -6.80 16.96
C GLY A 128 3.86 -5.30 16.70
N PHE A 129 5.07 -4.70 16.64
CA PHE A 129 5.25 -3.29 16.30
C PHE A 129 4.78 -2.96 14.87
N TYR A 130 5.06 -3.83 13.89
CA TYR A 130 4.61 -3.69 12.52
C TYR A 130 3.08 -3.62 12.44
N ASN A 131 2.37 -4.54 13.12
CA ASN A 131 0.91 -4.57 13.15
C ASN A 131 0.32 -3.34 13.87
N MET A 132 0.93 -2.90 14.96
CA MET A 132 0.53 -1.69 15.67
C MET A 132 0.62 -0.45 14.77
N MET A 133 1.74 -0.28 14.06
CA MET A 133 1.89 0.82 13.11
C MET A 133 0.88 0.77 11.97
N GLY A 134 0.51 -0.44 11.51
CA GLY A 134 -0.57 -0.62 10.53
C GLY A 134 -1.92 -0.12 11.02
N LYS A 135 -2.26 -0.38 12.28
CA LYS A 135 -3.49 0.13 12.91
C LYS A 135 -3.49 1.65 13.04
N PHE A 136 -2.37 2.26 13.42
CA PHE A 136 -2.26 3.73 13.45
C PHE A 136 -2.47 4.37 12.07
N ALA A 137 -1.91 3.77 11.02
CA ALA A 137 -2.11 4.27 9.67
C ALA A 137 -3.55 4.14 9.20
N ALA A 138 -4.24 3.05 9.58
CA ALA A 138 -5.65 2.87 9.26
C ALA A 138 -6.55 3.99 9.86
N VAL A 139 -6.07 4.68 10.89
CA VAL A 139 -6.75 5.86 11.45
C VAL A 139 -6.28 7.15 10.77
N LEU A 140 -4.98 7.31 10.55
CA LEU A 140 -4.41 8.54 9.98
C LEU A 140 -4.90 8.81 8.55
N GLY A 141 -5.02 7.77 7.73
CA GLY A 141 -5.45 7.91 6.35
C GLY A 141 -6.85 8.50 6.21
N PRO A 142 -7.90 7.86 6.78
CA PRO A 142 -9.24 8.42 6.81
C PRO A 142 -9.32 9.83 7.38
N THR A 143 -8.55 10.10 8.45
CA THR A 143 -8.52 11.42 9.07
C THR A 143 -8.01 12.50 8.10
N VAL A 144 -6.89 12.25 7.41
CA VAL A 144 -6.33 13.22 6.44
C VAL A 144 -7.26 13.42 5.25
N VAL A 145 -7.80 12.33 4.68
CA VAL A 145 -8.73 12.44 3.56
C VAL A 145 -10.03 13.13 3.99
N GLY A 146 -10.56 12.80 5.18
CA GLY A 146 -11.76 13.45 5.74
C GLY A 146 -11.57 14.95 5.95
N LEU A 147 -10.47 15.36 6.57
CA LEU A 147 -10.12 16.77 6.75
C LEU A 147 -9.95 17.50 5.41
N THR A 148 -9.26 16.88 4.46
CA THR A 148 -9.10 17.45 3.11
C THR A 148 -10.44 17.58 2.40
N ALA A 149 -11.35 16.62 2.56
CA ALA A 149 -12.70 16.69 2.00
C ALA A 149 -13.51 17.86 2.60
N GLN A 150 -13.42 18.06 3.92
CA GLN A 150 -14.09 19.17 4.59
C GLN A 150 -13.54 20.53 4.16
N LEU A 151 -12.23 20.65 4.06
CA LEU A 151 -11.57 21.90 3.68
C LEU A 151 -11.74 22.26 2.19
N SER A 152 -11.73 21.27 1.31
CA SER A 152 -11.84 21.46 -0.14
C SER A 152 -13.29 21.44 -0.66
N GLY A 153 -14.22 20.93 0.13
CA GLY A 153 -15.61 20.71 -0.29
C GLY A 153 -15.79 19.66 -1.40
N SER A 154 -14.71 18.94 -1.78
CA SER A 154 -14.71 17.98 -2.89
C SER A 154 -14.11 16.63 -2.52
N PRO A 155 -14.88 15.53 -2.59
CA PRO A 155 -14.35 14.18 -2.38
C PRO A 155 -13.21 13.81 -3.35
N ARG A 156 -13.27 14.35 -4.58
CA ARG A 156 -12.27 14.09 -5.63
C ARG A 156 -10.93 14.73 -5.29
N VAL A 157 -10.91 15.94 -4.76
CA VAL A 157 -9.69 16.60 -4.29
C VAL A 157 -9.14 15.89 -3.06
N ALA A 158 -10.02 15.46 -2.17
CA ALA A 158 -9.62 14.75 -0.96
C ALA A 158 -8.85 13.46 -1.25
N ILE A 159 -9.26 12.68 -2.25
CA ILE A 159 -8.56 11.43 -2.58
C ILE A 159 -7.14 11.66 -3.11
N LEU A 160 -6.87 12.83 -3.72
CA LEU A 160 -5.53 13.19 -4.17
C LEU A 160 -4.55 13.38 -3.00
N SER A 161 -5.04 13.63 -1.78
CA SER A 161 -4.18 13.70 -0.59
C SER A 161 -3.43 12.38 -0.34
N LEU A 162 -3.94 11.24 -0.84
CA LEU A 162 -3.27 9.94 -0.77
C LEU A 162 -1.95 9.93 -1.56
N LEU A 163 -1.81 10.75 -2.61
CA LEU A 163 -0.55 10.86 -3.35
C LEU A 163 0.59 11.32 -2.45
N ALA A 164 0.33 12.21 -1.49
CA ALA A 164 1.33 12.64 -0.52
C ALA A 164 1.84 11.44 0.31
N PHE A 165 0.94 10.53 0.72
CA PHE A 165 1.33 9.33 1.44
C PHE A 165 2.19 8.40 0.57
N PHE A 166 1.88 8.25 -0.73
CA PHE A 166 2.68 7.42 -1.64
C PHE A 166 4.06 8.02 -1.85
N ILE A 167 4.17 9.33 -2.02
CA ILE A 167 5.46 10.04 -2.16
C ILE A 167 6.29 9.84 -0.89
N VAL A 168 5.71 10.07 0.28
CA VAL A 168 6.39 9.86 1.57
C VAL A 168 6.83 8.40 1.71
N GLY A 169 5.95 7.43 1.38
CA GLY A 169 6.26 6.02 1.39
C GLY A 169 7.42 5.65 0.47
N ALA A 170 7.42 6.17 -0.76
CA ALA A 170 8.48 5.97 -1.73
C ALA A 170 9.83 6.56 -1.25
N VAL A 171 9.82 7.78 -0.70
CA VAL A 171 11.02 8.42 -0.15
C VAL A 171 11.56 7.66 1.06
N LEU A 172 10.69 7.19 1.96
CA LEU A 172 11.11 6.38 3.10
C LEU A 172 11.72 5.05 2.65
N LEU A 173 11.12 4.40 1.64
CA LEU A 173 11.63 3.17 1.06
C LEU A 173 12.98 3.39 0.34
N ALA A 174 13.17 4.54 -0.33
CA ALA A 174 14.43 4.90 -0.95
C ALA A 174 15.60 4.92 0.05
N ARG A 175 15.32 5.39 1.26
CA ARG A 175 16.32 5.51 2.34
C ARG A 175 16.61 4.18 3.08
N VAL A 176 15.88 3.12 2.78
CA VAL A 176 16.17 1.77 3.31
C VAL A 176 17.27 1.13 2.45
N ARG A 177 18.39 0.73 3.07
CA ARG A 177 19.43 -0.04 2.38
C ARG A 177 18.95 -1.45 2.09
N ASP A 178 19.25 -1.97 0.91
CA ASP A 178 18.84 -3.32 0.48
C ASP A 178 19.86 -4.35 0.99
N PRO A 179 19.50 -5.21 1.96
CA PRO A 179 20.43 -6.16 2.56
C PRO A 179 20.96 -7.20 1.55
N LEU A 180 20.21 -7.44 0.47
CA LEU A 180 20.62 -8.39 -0.58
C LEU A 180 21.77 -7.84 -1.45
N ARG A 181 21.91 -6.53 -1.59
CA ARG A 181 23.03 -5.92 -2.31
C ARG A 181 24.31 -5.87 -1.47
N GLU A 182 24.19 -5.74 -0.15
CA GLU A 182 25.36 -5.77 0.74
C GLU A 182 25.98 -7.17 0.83
N SER A 183 25.16 -8.24 0.86
CA SER A 183 25.67 -9.60 0.89
C SER A 183 26.27 -10.08 -0.44
N ALA A 184 25.88 -9.50 -1.57
CA ALA A 184 26.50 -9.78 -2.86
C ALA A 184 27.85 -9.07 -3.02
N ALA A 185 27.97 -7.85 -2.50
CA ALA A 185 29.22 -7.07 -2.55
C ALA A 185 30.32 -7.57 -1.59
N THR A 186 29.96 -8.33 -0.55
CA THR A 186 30.92 -8.96 0.38
C THR A 186 31.36 -10.35 -0.05
N ARG A 187 30.78 -10.90 -1.11
CA ARG A 187 31.16 -12.22 -1.68
C ARG A 187 32.00 -12.12 -2.98
N SER A 188 32.22 -10.93 -3.49
CA SER A 188 33.14 -10.61 -4.59
C SER A 188 34.47 -10.08 -4.04
#